data_b80cd88984c1aa5d2df7cbc06c3bebb9
#
_entry.id   b80cd88984c1aa5d2df7cbc06c3bebb9
#
_cell.length_a   1.000
_cell.length_b   1.000
_cell.length_c   1.000
_cell.angle_alpha   90.00
_cell.angle_beta   90.00
_cell.angle_gamma   90.00
#
_symmetry.space_group_name_H-M   'P 1'
#
loop_
_entity.id
_entity.type
_entity.pdbx_description
1 polymer ?
#
loop_
_entity_poly.entity_id
_entity_poly.type
_entity_poly.pdbx_seq_one_letter_code
_entity_poly.pdbx_strand_id
1 'polypeptide(L)'
;MKFSEMPYSRPDMEALAAATTQTLETMKAAPNAAGQIAAYDAYEKKMQTAGTMQQIAYIRHTINTKDEFYNAENDYMDEIGPKLQELSHRVNTALLESPYRAELERHYGALMFKNLEIAARSFSPAIVELMQEENKLVSEYQNLYASATVEFDGKTMPLPLLGPYKQAPDRAVR
;
A
#
# COMPACT_ATOMS: atom_id res chain seq x y z
N MET A 1 -23.33 -2.08 -0.57
CA MET A 1 -22.48 -3.13 0.02
C MET A 1 -21.81 -2.54 1.24
N LYS A 2 -21.88 -3.22 2.39
CA LYS A 2 -21.18 -2.80 3.61
C LYS A 2 -19.71 -3.23 3.52
N PHE A 3 -18.82 -2.55 4.24
CA PHE A 3 -17.39 -2.91 4.27
C PHE A 3 -17.15 -4.36 4.73
N SER A 4 -17.94 -4.83 5.71
CA SER A 4 -17.89 -6.22 6.19
C SER A 4 -18.23 -7.27 5.12
N GLU A 5 -18.97 -6.88 4.08
CA GLU A 5 -19.42 -7.74 2.99
C GLU A 5 -18.49 -7.70 1.77
N MET A 6 -17.48 -6.82 1.77
CA MET A 6 -16.52 -6.72 0.65
C MET A 6 -15.73 -8.02 0.54
N PRO A 7 -15.66 -8.63 -0.66
CA PRO A 7 -14.86 -9.82 -0.85
C PRO A 7 -13.38 -9.50 -0.66
N TYR A 8 -12.65 -10.45 -0.09
CA TYR A 8 -11.21 -10.40 0.04
C TYR A 8 -10.59 -11.59 -0.70
N SER A 9 -9.52 -11.34 -1.41
CA SER A 9 -8.65 -12.36 -1.99
C SER A 9 -7.21 -11.90 -1.87
N ARG A 10 -6.32 -12.80 -1.43
CA ARG A 10 -4.89 -12.50 -1.33
C ARG A 10 -4.33 -12.16 -2.72
N PRO A 11 -3.61 -11.03 -2.90
CA PRO A 11 -2.93 -10.73 -4.16
C PRO A 11 -1.89 -11.81 -4.51
N ASP A 12 -1.89 -12.24 -5.77
CA ASP A 12 -0.92 -13.19 -6.30
C ASP A 12 0.29 -12.42 -6.86
N MET A 13 1.41 -12.47 -6.14
CA MET A 13 2.63 -11.77 -6.51
C MET A 13 3.26 -12.29 -7.81
N GLU A 14 3.16 -13.59 -8.09
CA GLU A 14 3.70 -14.16 -9.33
C GLU A 14 2.90 -13.65 -10.53
N ALA A 15 1.56 -13.65 -10.42
CA ALA A 15 0.68 -13.11 -11.44
C ALA A 15 0.89 -11.60 -11.66
N LEU A 16 1.14 -10.82 -10.61
CA LEU A 16 1.42 -9.38 -10.71
C LEU A 16 2.79 -9.10 -11.33
N ALA A 17 3.81 -9.88 -10.98
CA ALA A 17 5.13 -9.79 -11.59
C ALA A 17 5.10 -10.16 -13.09
N ALA A 18 4.38 -11.22 -13.45
CA ALA A 18 4.16 -11.62 -14.84
C ALA A 18 3.41 -10.52 -15.61
N ALA A 19 2.35 -9.95 -15.01
CA ALA A 19 1.60 -8.84 -15.61
C ALA A 19 2.47 -7.60 -15.84
N THR A 20 3.36 -7.28 -14.88
CA THR A 20 4.33 -6.19 -15.02
C THR A 20 5.27 -6.42 -16.21
N THR A 21 5.85 -7.60 -16.32
CA THR A 21 6.74 -7.97 -17.43
C THR A 21 6.01 -7.86 -18.77
N GLN A 22 4.82 -8.43 -18.89
CA GLN A 22 3.99 -8.35 -20.07
C GLN A 22 3.64 -6.90 -20.44
N THR A 23 3.35 -6.06 -19.45
CA THR A 23 3.05 -4.63 -19.67
C THR A 23 4.26 -3.91 -20.25
N LEU A 24 5.45 -4.12 -19.67
CA LEU A 24 6.69 -3.51 -20.15
C LEU A 24 7.01 -3.92 -21.60
N GLU A 25 6.83 -5.20 -21.94
CA GLU A 25 7.00 -5.70 -23.32
C GLU A 25 5.98 -5.05 -24.26
N THR A 26 4.71 -4.98 -23.86
CA THR A 26 3.64 -4.37 -24.67
C THR A 26 3.90 -2.87 -24.86
N MET A 27 4.31 -2.14 -23.83
CA MET A 27 4.66 -0.72 -23.93
C MET A 27 5.86 -0.50 -24.87
N LYS A 28 6.88 -1.36 -24.78
CA LYS A 28 8.06 -1.30 -25.65
C LYS A 28 7.73 -1.56 -27.11
N ALA A 29 6.81 -2.49 -27.37
CA ALA A 29 6.38 -2.86 -28.74
C ALA A 29 5.32 -1.91 -29.31
N ALA A 30 4.73 -1.04 -28.49
CA ALA A 30 3.64 -0.15 -28.91
C ALA A 30 4.10 0.83 -29.99
N PRO A 31 3.40 0.93 -31.14
CA PRO A 31 3.78 1.79 -32.25
C PRO A 31 3.46 3.28 -32.04
N ASN A 32 2.72 3.62 -30.96
CA ASN A 32 2.25 4.97 -30.64
C ASN A 32 1.84 5.10 -29.16
N ALA A 33 1.54 6.33 -28.72
CA ALA A 33 1.11 6.63 -27.38
C ALA A 33 -0.19 5.88 -26.97
N ALA A 34 -1.15 5.72 -27.88
CA ALA A 34 -2.41 5.04 -27.58
C ALA A 34 -2.21 3.57 -27.18
N GLY A 35 -1.27 2.88 -27.80
CA GLY A 35 -0.89 1.52 -27.40
C GLY A 35 -0.28 1.46 -26.01
N GLN A 36 0.57 2.43 -25.65
CA GLN A 36 1.15 2.53 -24.31
C GLN A 36 0.10 2.89 -23.25
N ILE A 37 -0.83 3.81 -23.55
CA ILE A 37 -1.96 4.16 -22.68
C ILE A 37 -2.79 2.90 -22.39
N ALA A 38 -3.18 2.15 -23.41
CA ALA A 38 -3.97 0.94 -23.22
C ALA A 38 -3.27 -0.12 -22.33
N ALA A 39 -1.96 -0.30 -22.53
CA ALA A 39 -1.16 -1.23 -21.73
C ALA A 39 -1.05 -0.77 -20.28
N TYR A 40 -0.78 0.51 -20.05
CA TYR A 40 -0.67 1.09 -18.73
C TYR A 40 -2.01 1.05 -17.97
N ASP A 41 -3.12 1.45 -18.60
CA ASP A 41 -4.45 1.43 -17.98
C ASP A 41 -4.88 0.01 -17.56
N ALA A 42 -4.53 -1.00 -18.39
CA ALA A 42 -4.80 -2.40 -18.07
C ALA A 42 -3.96 -2.89 -16.87
N TYR A 43 -2.71 -2.42 -16.76
CA TYR A 43 -1.83 -2.67 -15.62
C TYR A 43 -2.36 -2.02 -14.34
N GLU A 44 -2.68 -0.72 -14.41
CA GLU A 44 -3.19 0.04 -13.27
C GLU A 44 -4.44 -0.59 -12.65
N LYS A 45 -5.35 -1.11 -13.45
CA LYS A 45 -6.54 -1.84 -12.93
C LYS A 45 -6.16 -3.04 -12.07
N LYS A 46 -5.10 -3.77 -12.42
CA LYS A 46 -4.62 -4.92 -11.64
C LYS A 46 -3.97 -4.44 -10.34
N MET A 47 -3.15 -3.39 -10.42
CA MET A 47 -2.49 -2.81 -9.24
C MET A 47 -3.51 -2.17 -8.28
N GLN A 48 -4.53 -1.50 -8.77
CA GLN A 48 -5.64 -0.97 -7.96
C GLN A 48 -6.41 -2.08 -7.24
N THR A 49 -6.62 -3.21 -7.91
CA THR A 49 -7.25 -4.38 -7.27
C THR A 49 -6.36 -4.91 -6.14
N ALA A 50 -5.07 -5.10 -6.37
CA ALA A 50 -4.13 -5.54 -5.34
C ALA A 50 -4.07 -4.55 -4.16
N GLY A 51 -4.00 -3.24 -4.44
CA GLY A 51 -4.04 -2.18 -3.43
C GLY A 51 -5.35 -2.17 -2.64
N THR A 52 -6.50 -2.43 -3.28
CA THR A 52 -7.78 -2.56 -2.59
C THR A 52 -7.76 -3.75 -1.61
N MET A 53 -7.24 -4.90 -2.03
CA MET A 53 -7.11 -6.07 -1.15
C MET A 53 -6.17 -5.80 0.03
N GLN A 54 -5.07 -5.11 -0.21
CA GLN A 54 -4.15 -4.66 0.85
C GLN A 54 -4.88 -3.79 1.89
N GLN A 55 -5.67 -2.80 1.45
CA GLN A 55 -6.43 -1.95 2.35
C GLN A 55 -7.51 -2.73 3.14
N ILE A 56 -8.19 -3.68 2.51
CA ILE A 56 -9.17 -4.52 3.19
C ILE A 56 -8.50 -5.37 4.29
N ALA A 57 -7.35 -6.00 3.99
CA ALA A 57 -6.60 -6.78 4.97
C ALA A 57 -6.18 -5.90 6.15
N TYR A 58 -5.54 -4.76 5.88
CA TYR A 58 -5.09 -3.80 6.88
C TYR A 58 -6.24 -3.31 7.79
N ILE A 59 -7.36 -2.84 7.21
CA ILE A 59 -8.49 -2.33 8.01
C ILE A 59 -9.09 -3.44 8.87
N ARG A 60 -9.26 -4.66 8.35
CA ARG A 60 -9.81 -5.78 9.13
C ARG A 60 -8.87 -6.24 10.21
N HIS A 61 -7.57 -6.27 9.96
CA HIS A 61 -6.55 -6.49 10.99
C HIS A 61 -6.65 -5.44 12.11
N THR A 62 -6.71 -4.15 11.77
CA THR A 62 -6.78 -3.07 12.78
C THR A 62 -8.09 -3.04 13.58
N ILE A 63 -9.21 -3.53 13.02
CA ILE A 63 -10.48 -3.68 13.75
C ILE A 63 -10.35 -4.78 14.82
N ASN A 64 -9.67 -5.88 14.52
CA ASN A 64 -9.47 -7.00 15.45
C ASN A 64 -8.06 -7.60 15.30
N THR A 65 -7.12 -7.07 16.07
CA THR A 65 -5.71 -7.53 16.09
C THR A 65 -5.52 -8.94 16.65
N LYS A 66 -6.60 -9.61 17.09
CA LYS A 66 -6.61 -11.01 17.54
C LYS A 66 -7.16 -11.97 16.49
N ASP A 67 -7.57 -11.48 15.33
CA ASP A 67 -7.99 -12.30 14.21
C ASP A 67 -6.77 -12.91 13.51
N GLU A 68 -6.57 -14.21 13.70
CA GLU A 68 -5.39 -14.92 13.19
C GLU A 68 -5.30 -14.87 11.66
N PHE A 69 -6.45 -14.90 10.95
CA PHE A 69 -6.46 -14.82 9.49
C PHE A 69 -5.97 -13.46 9.01
N TYR A 70 -6.56 -12.36 9.52
CA TYR A 70 -6.16 -11.02 9.07
C TYR A 70 -4.81 -10.58 9.63
N ASN A 71 -4.31 -11.15 10.72
CA ASN A 71 -2.91 -11.00 11.13
C ASN A 71 -1.97 -11.60 10.08
N ALA A 72 -2.20 -12.86 9.67
CA ALA A 72 -1.40 -13.50 8.64
C ALA A 72 -1.48 -12.81 7.28
N GLU A 73 -2.65 -12.24 6.92
CA GLU A 73 -2.80 -11.45 5.69
C GLU A 73 -2.05 -10.10 5.78
N ASN A 74 -2.05 -9.44 6.94
CA ASN A 74 -1.27 -8.22 7.15
C ASN A 74 0.23 -8.48 7.06
N ASP A 75 0.73 -9.56 7.70
CA ASP A 75 2.14 -9.96 7.61
C ASP A 75 2.55 -10.24 6.15
N TYR A 76 1.68 -10.89 5.39
CA TYR A 76 1.90 -11.09 3.96
C TYR A 76 1.96 -9.76 3.20
N MET A 77 1.08 -8.79 3.50
CA MET A 77 1.09 -7.47 2.86
C MET A 77 2.34 -6.65 3.21
N ASP A 78 2.84 -6.78 4.46
CA ASP A 78 4.09 -6.14 4.88
C ASP A 78 5.28 -6.66 4.08
N GLU A 79 5.27 -7.95 3.73
CA GLU A 79 6.31 -8.56 2.89
C GLU A 79 6.19 -8.15 1.42
N ILE A 80 4.98 -8.17 0.85
CA ILE A 80 4.80 -7.93 -0.60
C ILE A 80 4.70 -6.45 -0.97
N GLY A 81 4.32 -5.57 -0.04
CA GLY A 81 4.14 -4.14 -0.31
C GLY A 81 5.34 -3.48 -0.98
N PRO A 82 6.57 -3.61 -0.44
CA PRO A 82 7.78 -3.09 -1.08
C PRO A 82 8.07 -3.73 -2.45
N LYS A 83 7.74 -5.01 -2.64
CA LYS A 83 7.88 -5.70 -3.94
C LYS A 83 6.87 -5.14 -4.97
N LEU A 84 5.63 -4.85 -4.55
CA LEU A 84 4.63 -4.18 -5.41
C LEU A 84 5.09 -2.78 -5.81
N GLN A 85 5.73 -2.07 -4.89
CA GLN A 85 6.31 -0.75 -5.19
C GLN A 85 7.45 -0.85 -6.20
N GLU A 86 8.30 -1.88 -6.12
CA GLU A 86 9.33 -2.15 -7.12
C GLU A 86 8.74 -2.44 -8.50
N LEU A 87 7.69 -3.27 -8.59
CA LEU A 87 6.99 -3.54 -9.85
C LEU A 87 6.42 -2.25 -10.46
N SER A 88 5.75 -1.43 -9.64
CA SER A 88 5.22 -0.13 -10.06
C SER A 88 6.33 0.83 -10.51
N HIS A 89 7.45 0.87 -9.80
CA HIS A 89 8.61 1.68 -10.16
C HIS A 89 9.13 1.35 -11.57
N ARG A 90 9.20 0.08 -11.94
CA ARG A 90 9.64 -0.36 -13.27
C ARG A 90 8.73 0.16 -14.38
N VAL A 91 7.41 0.07 -14.20
CA VAL A 91 6.43 0.56 -15.20
C VAL A 91 6.42 2.08 -15.26
N ASN A 92 6.50 2.75 -14.10
CA ASN A 92 6.56 4.21 -14.03
C ASN A 92 7.84 4.77 -14.69
N THR A 93 8.97 4.11 -14.51
CA THR A 93 10.21 4.46 -15.21
C THR A 93 10.05 4.32 -16.72
N ALA A 94 9.40 3.24 -17.19
CA ALA A 94 9.13 3.07 -18.62
C ALA A 94 8.22 4.17 -19.21
N LEU A 95 7.26 4.68 -18.43
CA LEU A 95 6.46 5.86 -18.83
C LEU A 95 7.32 7.12 -18.95
N LEU A 96 8.20 7.37 -17.98
CA LEU A 96 9.08 8.54 -17.93
C LEU A 96 10.08 8.55 -19.08
N GLU A 97 10.57 7.37 -19.48
CA GLU A 97 11.55 7.16 -20.56
C GLU A 97 10.90 6.93 -21.94
N SER A 98 9.56 6.97 -22.01
CA SER A 98 8.83 6.71 -23.24
C SER A 98 9.17 7.72 -24.34
N PRO A 99 9.35 7.27 -25.61
CA PRO A 99 9.44 8.17 -26.76
C PRO A 99 8.15 8.97 -26.98
N TYR A 100 7.03 8.52 -26.43
CA TYR A 100 5.72 9.18 -26.51
C TYR A 100 5.39 10.00 -25.26
N ARG A 101 6.39 10.32 -24.43
CA ARG A 101 6.18 11.01 -23.15
C ARG A 101 5.29 12.25 -23.25
N ALA A 102 5.48 13.07 -24.27
CA ALA A 102 4.70 14.30 -24.43
C ALA A 102 3.20 14.05 -24.65
N GLU A 103 2.84 12.97 -25.35
CA GLU A 103 1.45 12.53 -25.54
C GLU A 103 0.87 11.92 -24.29
N LEU A 104 1.65 11.09 -23.59
CA LEU A 104 1.27 10.48 -22.31
C LEU A 104 1.02 11.55 -21.24
N GLU A 105 1.89 12.56 -21.17
CA GLU A 105 1.75 13.69 -20.25
C GLU A 105 0.51 14.55 -20.57
N ARG A 106 0.18 14.73 -21.82
CA ARG A 106 -1.09 15.39 -22.22
C ARG A 106 -2.32 14.58 -21.84
N HIS A 107 -2.23 13.26 -21.89
CA HIS A 107 -3.33 12.35 -21.56
C HIS A 107 -3.57 12.25 -20.06
N TYR A 108 -2.54 11.99 -19.25
CA TYR A 108 -2.63 11.78 -17.80
C TYR A 108 -2.44 13.05 -16.97
N GLY A 109 -1.91 14.11 -17.58
CA GLY A 109 -1.62 15.39 -16.95
C GLY A 109 -0.20 15.53 -16.43
N ALA A 110 0.32 16.75 -16.48
CA ALA A 110 1.69 17.09 -16.05
C ALA A 110 1.95 16.80 -14.58
N LEU A 111 0.92 16.92 -13.72
CA LEU A 111 1.05 16.63 -12.29
C LEU A 111 1.39 15.17 -12.03
N MET A 112 0.75 14.23 -12.75
CA MET A 112 1.07 12.81 -12.63
C MET A 112 2.55 12.57 -12.96
N PHE A 113 3.04 13.08 -14.08
CA PHE A 113 4.44 12.89 -14.49
C PHE A 113 5.43 13.51 -13.51
N LYS A 114 5.12 14.67 -12.95
CA LYS A 114 5.94 15.26 -11.88
C LYS A 114 6.00 14.39 -10.64
N ASN A 115 4.87 13.79 -10.25
CA ASN A 115 4.84 12.85 -9.12
C ASN A 115 5.63 11.57 -9.43
N LEU A 116 5.55 11.05 -10.64
CA LEU A 116 6.36 9.89 -11.08
C LEU A 116 7.87 10.20 -11.01
N GLU A 117 8.31 11.39 -11.44
CA GLU A 117 9.70 11.82 -11.33
C GLU A 117 10.18 11.90 -9.87
N ILE A 118 9.34 12.42 -8.97
CA ILE A 118 9.67 12.47 -7.54
C ILE A 118 9.77 11.06 -6.98
N ALA A 119 8.79 10.19 -7.27
CA ALA A 119 8.77 8.81 -6.82
C ALA A 119 9.98 8.02 -7.34
N ALA A 120 10.37 8.22 -8.60
CA ALA A 120 11.53 7.57 -9.18
C ALA A 120 12.87 7.97 -8.52
N ARG A 121 12.96 9.19 -7.98
CA ARG A 121 14.16 9.67 -7.26
C ARG A 121 14.21 9.21 -5.81
N SER A 122 13.06 8.91 -5.19
CA SER A 122 12.96 8.54 -3.78
C SER A 122 12.93 7.03 -3.54
N PHE A 123 12.87 6.22 -4.60
CA PHE A 123 12.85 4.76 -4.51
C PHE A 123 14.11 4.15 -5.14
N SER A 124 14.64 3.11 -4.50
CA SER A 124 15.69 2.25 -5.06
C SER A 124 15.37 0.78 -4.73
N PRO A 125 15.50 -0.15 -5.68
CA PRO A 125 15.35 -1.59 -5.40
C PRO A 125 16.24 -2.09 -4.23
N ALA A 126 17.38 -1.43 -4.00
CA ALA A 126 18.29 -1.79 -2.91
C ALA A 126 17.72 -1.60 -1.50
N ILE A 127 16.61 -0.84 -1.35
CA ILE A 127 15.99 -0.61 -0.03
C ILE A 127 14.78 -1.52 0.25
N VAL A 128 14.41 -2.41 -0.68
CA VAL A 128 13.19 -3.25 -0.55
C VAL A 128 13.23 -4.10 0.72
N GLU A 129 14.36 -4.74 1.04
CA GLU A 129 14.51 -5.54 2.26
C GLU A 129 14.38 -4.69 3.53
N LEU A 130 14.97 -3.49 3.55
CA LEU A 130 14.84 -2.55 4.67
C LEU A 130 13.40 -2.07 4.85
N MET A 131 12.65 -1.86 3.75
CA MET A 131 11.24 -1.50 3.82
C MET A 131 10.38 -2.64 4.37
N GLN A 132 10.71 -3.89 4.06
CA GLN A 132 10.04 -5.06 4.62
C GLN A 132 10.29 -5.17 6.14
N GLU A 133 11.53 -4.94 6.59
CA GLU A 133 11.87 -4.90 8.02
C GLU A 133 11.14 -3.76 8.73
N GLU A 134 11.11 -2.56 8.14
CA GLU A 134 10.37 -1.41 8.68
C GLU A 134 8.88 -1.74 8.83
N ASN A 135 8.24 -2.29 7.81
CA ASN A 135 6.83 -2.67 7.86
C ASN A 135 6.55 -3.65 9.01
N LYS A 136 7.39 -4.68 9.18
CA LYS A 136 7.26 -5.64 10.29
C LYS A 136 7.35 -4.95 11.65
N LEU A 137 8.35 -4.09 11.84
CA LEU A 137 8.53 -3.35 13.10
C LEU A 137 7.34 -2.42 13.39
N VAL A 138 6.79 -1.77 12.35
CA VAL A 138 5.58 -0.94 12.48
C VAL A 138 4.38 -1.78 12.91
N SER A 139 4.16 -2.94 12.30
CA SER A 139 3.07 -3.85 12.66
C SER A 139 3.24 -4.41 14.08
N GLU A 140 4.45 -4.81 14.48
CA GLU A 140 4.77 -5.25 15.84
C GLU A 140 4.48 -4.14 16.86
N TYR A 141 4.91 -2.91 16.57
CA TYR A 141 4.62 -1.76 17.44
C TYR A 141 3.13 -1.49 17.55
N GLN A 142 2.38 -1.53 16.45
CA GLN A 142 0.93 -1.33 16.48
C GLN A 142 0.22 -2.40 17.30
N ASN A 143 0.61 -3.66 17.16
CA ASN A 143 0.07 -4.77 17.93
C ASN A 143 0.39 -4.63 19.43
N LEU A 144 1.63 -4.28 19.77
CA LEU A 144 2.05 -4.02 21.14
C LEU A 144 1.20 -2.88 21.75
N TYR A 145 1.07 -1.76 21.05
CA TYR A 145 0.30 -0.61 21.52
C TYR A 145 -1.19 -0.92 21.66
N ALA A 146 -1.77 -1.67 20.74
CA ALA A 146 -3.18 -2.06 20.77
C ALA A 146 -3.49 -3.06 21.92
N SER A 147 -2.53 -3.92 22.27
CA SER A 147 -2.67 -4.91 23.35
C SER A 147 -2.33 -4.36 24.73
N ALA A 148 -1.65 -3.22 24.81
CA ALA A 148 -1.23 -2.62 26.07
C ALA A 148 -2.45 -2.19 26.90
N THR A 149 -2.45 -2.59 28.17
CA THR A 149 -3.50 -2.22 29.15
C THR A 149 -2.89 -1.42 30.30
N VAL A 150 -3.71 -0.62 30.92
CA VAL A 150 -3.37 0.19 32.09
C VAL A 150 -4.49 0.10 33.13
N GLU A 151 -4.10 0.09 34.38
CA GLU A 151 -5.04 0.26 35.49
C GLU A 151 -5.19 1.75 35.79
N PHE A 152 -6.40 2.27 35.62
CA PHE A 152 -6.71 3.67 35.87
C PHE A 152 -8.13 3.78 36.48
N ASP A 153 -8.28 4.54 37.55
CA ASP A 153 -9.55 4.74 38.26
C ASP A 153 -10.24 3.41 38.63
N GLY A 154 -9.45 2.43 39.10
CA GLY A 154 -9.93 1.09 39.47
C GLY A 154 -10.43 0.22 38.33
N LYS A 155 -10.12 0.59 37.07
CA LYS A 155 -10.48 -0.17 35.87
C LYS A 155 -9.25 -0.49 35.03
N THR A 156 -9.18 -1.73 34.56
CA THR A 156 -8.21 -2.11 33.52
C THR A 156 -8.78 -1.74 32.16
N MET A 157 -8.06 -0.94 31.38
CA MET A 157 -8.50 -0.51 30.07
C MET A 157 -7.34 -0.48 29.07
N PRO A 158 -7.62 -0.64 27.76
CA PRO A 158 -6.63 -0.42 26.72
C PRO A 158 -6.01 0.97 26.78
N LEU A 159 -4.70 1.08 26.57
CA LEU A 159 -3.95 2.34 26.65
C LEU A 159 -4.55 3.49 25.80
N PRO A 160 -5.05 3.26 24.57
CA PRO A 160 -5.69 4.30 23.78
C PRO A 160 -6.92 4.95 24.45
N LEU A 161 -7.63 4.21 25.32
CA LEU A 161 -8.81 4.72 26.02
C LEU A 161 -8.49 5.74 27.14
N LEU A 162 -7.22 5.98 27.43
CA LEU A 162 -6.81 7.11 28.31
C LEU A 162 -6.96 8.48 27.64
N GLY A 163 -7.15 8.54 26.32
CA GLY A 163 -7.28 9.80 25.59
C GLY A 163 -8.26 10.80 26.20
N PRO A 164 -9.53 10.41 26.48
CA PRO A 164 -10.52 11.28 27.11
C PRO A 164 -10.08 11.82 28.48
N TYR A 165 -9.42 10.99 29.29
CA TYR A 165 -8.91 11.41 30.62
C TYR A 165 -7.79 12.45 30.50
N LYS A 166 -6.88 12.30 29.53
CA LYS A 166 -5.83 13.28 29.24
C LYS A 166 -6.37 14.63 28.78
N GLN A 167 -7.60 14.66 28.28
CA GLN A 167 -8.30 15.86 27.80
C GLN A 167 -9.37 16.35 28.80
N ALA A 168 -9.50 15.73 29.96
CA ALA A 168 -10.50 16.12 30.94
C ALA A 168 -10.34 17.60 31.36
N PRO A 169 -11.45 18.38 31.52
CA PRO A 169 -11.41 19.76 31.99
C PRO A 169 -10.77 19.89 33.37
N ASP A 170 -11.05 18.94 34.26
CA ASP A 170 -10.43 18.89 35.59
C ASP A 170 -8.96 18.44 35.46
N ARG A 171 -8.07 19.33 35.95
CA ARG A 171 -6.63 19.09 35.98
C ARG A 171 -6.21 17.92 36.88
N ALA A 172 -6.98 17.65 37.93
CA ALA A 172 -6.70 16.53 38.84
C ALA A 172 -6.96 15.16 38.20
N VAL A 173 -7.78 15.09 37.15
CA VAL A 173 -8.07 13.88 36.36
C VAL A 173 -7.01 13.67 35.26
N ARG A 174 -6.38 14.71 34.74
CA ARG A 174 -5.32 14.65 33.73
C ARG A 174 -4.00 14.24 34.29
#